data_0bf6d9262cdfe6479494b66a0a706f58
#
_entry.id   0bf6d9262cdfe6479494b66a0a706f58
#
_cell.length_a   1.000
_cell.length_b   1.000
_cell.length_c   1.000
_cell.angle_alpha   90.00
_cell.angle_beta   90.00
_cell.angle_gamma   90.00
#
_symmetry.space_group_name_H-M   'P 1'
#
loop_
_entity.id
_entity.type
_entity.pdbx_description
1 polymer ?
#
loop_
_entity_poly.entity_id
_entity_poly.type
_entity_poly.pdbx_seq_one_letter_code
_entity_poly.pdbx_strand_id
1 'polypeptide(L)'
;MSNKTKSILLILLILLVDQILKIYIKTHFMLGEEVVVAKNWFIIHFVENNGMAFGFEFGNNIGKYFLSIFRIAAICALGWYLTKLWKKQLPFGLLVCFSLILAGAIGNLIDSAFYGLIFNESHNKVASLFPAGGGYNSFLLGKVVDMFYFPLIDSHFPTWFPIWGGQEFIFFRPVFNVADSSISIGIVAIFIFYRQYFEEKKEEAIAPVEVTTTQEDDVATIATEELEQEH
;
A
#
# COMPACT_ATOMS: atom_id res chain seq x y z
N MET A 1 -12.45 15.96 16.97
CA MET A 1 -11.46 15.80 15.87
C MET A 1 -12.16 15.40 14.59
N SER A 2 -11.86 16.07 13.48
CA SER A 2 -12.43 15.70 12.18
C SER A 2 -11.87 14.36 11.67
N ASN A 3 -12.61 13.68 10.80
CA ASN A 3 -12.13 12.42 10.17
C ASN A 3 -10.84 12.65 9.36
N LYS A 4 -10.71 13.84 8.72
CA LYS A 4 -9.47 14.27 8.05
C LYS A 4 -8.29 14.30 9.02
N THR A 5 -8.45 14.95 10.18
CA THR A 5 -7.38 15.06 11.20
C THR A 5 -6.98 13.69 11.72
N LYS A 6 -7.96 12.81 12.01
CA LYS A 6 -7.70 11.43 12.45
C LYS A 6 -6.92 10.63 11.40
N SER A 7 -7.29 10.74 10.11
CA SER A 7 -6.59 10.08 9.01
C SER A 7 -5.14 10.55 8.89
N ILE A 8 -4.91 11.87 8.96
CA ILE A 8 -3.55 12.44 8.88
C ILE A 8 -2.70 11.96 10.06
N LEU A 9 -3.23 11.99 11.28
CA LEU A 9 -2.51 11.51 12.46
C LEU A 9 -2.18 10.02 12.37
N LEU A 10 -3.09 9.20 11.83
CA LEU A 10 -2.85 7.78 11.61
C LEU A 10 -1.71 7.57 10.60
N ILE A 11 -1.71 8.30 9.47
CA ILE A 11 -0.64 8.23 8.47
C ILE A 11 0.70 8.59 9.11
N LEU A 12 0.76 9.70 9.83
CA LEU A 12 2.00 10.15 10.48
C LEU A 12 2.49 9.15 11.55
N LEU A 13 1.60 8.56 12.32
CA LEU A 13 1.94 7.55 13.32
C LEU A 13 2.55 6.30 12.68
N ILE A 14 1.93 5.79 11.61
CA ILE A 14 2.44 4.61 10.90
C ILE A 14 3.81 4.90 10.28
N LEU A 15 3.97 6.05 9.63
CA LEU A 15 5.25 6.45 9.07
C LEU A 15 6.33 6.57 10.14
N LEU A 16 6.00 7.16 11.28
CA LEU A 16 6.94 7.30 12.40
C LEU A 16 7.40 5.93 12.92
N VAL A 17 6.45 5.02 13.17
CA VAL A 17 6.76 3.67 13.67
C VAL A 17 7.58 2.89 12.62
N ASP A 18 7.17 2.92 11.35
CA ASP A 18 7.86 2.24 10.26
C ASP A 18 9.31 2.72 10.15
N GLN A 19 9.52 4.03 10.08
CA GLN A 19 10.86 4.59 9.88
C GLN A 19 11.76 4.44 11.12
N ILE A 20 11.21 4.55 12.33
CA ILE A 20 11.99 4.29 13.56
C ILE A 20 12.51 2.85 13.55
N LEU A 21 11.63 1.87 13.27
CA LEU A 21 12.04 0.46 13.25
C LEU A 21 13.04 0.17 12.14
N LYS A 22 12.83 0.69 10.94
CA LYS A 22 13.74 0.51 9.80
C LYS A 22 15.14 1.11 10.06
N ILE A 23 15.20 2.32 10.61
CA ILE A 23 16.46 2.96 10.98
C ILE A 23 17.14 2.17 12.10
N TYR A 24 16.39 1.73 13.11
CA TYR A 24 16.94 0.92 14.19
C TYR A 24 17.55 -0.37 13.67
N ILE A 25 16.81 -1.14 12.86
CA ILE A 25 17.31 -2.40 12.28
C ILE A 25 18.58 -2.14 11.45
N LYS A 26 18.53 -1.16 10.55
CA LYS A 26 19.66 -0.87 9.66
C LYS A 26 20.93 -0.41 10.40
N THR A 27 20.78 0.22 11.57
CA THR A 27 21.91 0.73 12.36
C THR A 27 22.36 -0.18 13.50
N HIS A 28 21.69 -1.33 13.71
CA HIS A 28 22.04 -2.26 14.79
C HIS A 28 22.23 -3.71 14.32
N PHE A 29 21.80 -4.05 13.10
CA PHE A 29 21.89 -5.38 12.55
C PHE A 29 22.77 -5.42 11.31
N MET A 30 23.47 -6.52 11.11
CA MET A 30 24.11 -6.82 9.82
C MET A 30 23.08 -7.41 8.86
N LEU A 31 23.29 -7.20 7.57
CA LEU A 31 22.42 -7.78 6.54
C LEU A 31 22.41 -9.31 6.65
N GLY A 32 21.20 -9.88 6.73
CA GLY A 32 20.97 -11.32 6.93
C GLY A 32 21.00 -11.76 8.38
N GLU A 33 21.26 -10.87 9.34
CA GLU A 33 21.23 -11.22 10.76
C GLU A 33 19.81 -11.53 11.24
N GLU A 34 19.70 -12.56 12.09
CA GLU A 34 18.45 -13.03 12.66
C GLU A 34 18.47 -12.99 14.18
N VAL A 35 17.38 -12.51 14.78
CA VAL A 35 17.13 -12.57 16.21
C VAL A 35 15.78 -13.22 16.46
N VAL A 36 15.77 -14.36 17.14
CA VAL A 36 14.55 -15.07 17.51
C VAL A 36 13.86 -14.33 18.66
N VAL A 37 12.72 -13.73 18.39
CA VAL A 37 11.91 -13.01 19.38
C VAL A 37 10.97 -13.99 20.09
N ALA A 38 10.27 -14.83 19.34
CA ALA A 38 9.44 -15.89 19.88
C ALA A 38 9.75 -17.19 19.15
N LYS A 39 10.11 -18.20 19.95
CA LYS A 39 10.56 -19.48 19.42
C LYS A 39 9.55 -20.06 18.42
N ASN A 40 10.03 -20.45 17.26
CA ASN A 40 9.34 -21.14 16.18
C ASN A 40 8.32 -20.33 15.37
N TRP A 41 8.04 -19.05 15.68
CA TRP A 41 7.03 -18.34 14.90
C TRP A 41 7.27 -16.84 14.67
N PHE A 42 8.21 -16.18 15.39
CA PHE A 42 8.55 -14.78 15.16
C PHE A 42 10.04 -14.51 15.28
N ILE A 43 10.61 -14.07 14.17
CA ILE A 43 12.03 -13.77 14.02
C ILE A 43 12.16 -12.35 13.47
N ILE A 44 13.08 -11.57 14.00
CA ILE A 44 13.56 -10.36 13.33
C ILE A 44 14.69 -10.80 12.41
N HIS A 45 14.49 -10.64 11.11
CA HIS A 45 15.46 -10.99 10.06
C HIS A 45 15.72 -9.77 9.19
N PHE A 46 16.91 -9.20 9.26
CA PHE A 46 17.23 -8.02 8.47
C PHE A 46 17.50 -8.37 7.02
N VAL A 47 16.63 -7.90 6.14
CA VAL A 47 16.75 -8.04 4.68
C VAL A 47 16.65 -6.67 4.01
N GLU A 48 17.45 -6.46 2.96
CA GLU A 48 17.34 -5.31 2.07
C GLU A 48 16.72 -5.73 0.74
N ASN A 49 15.60 -5.12 0.40
CA ASN A 49 14.82 -5.43 -0.79
C ASN A 49 14.91 -4.28 -1.81
N ASN A 50 15.17 -4.61 -3.06
CA ASN A 50 15.14 -3.63 -4.16
C ASN A 50 13.73 -3.07 -4.44
N GLY A 51 12.75 -3.44 -3.62
CA GLY A 51 11.39 -2.97 -3.69
C GLY A 51 10.51 -3.79 -4.62
N MET A 52 10.94 -4.98 -4.99
CA MET A 52 10.19 -5.90 -5.84
C MET A 52 9.63 -7.07 -5.06
N ALA A 53 8.39 -7.44 -5.36
CA ALA A 53 7.80 -8.64 -4.80
C ALA A 53 8.45 -9.88 -5.44
N PHE A 54 8.77 -10.87 -4.60
CA PHE A 54 9.28 -12.20 -5.03
C PHE A 54 10.60 -12.20 -5.81
N GLY A 55 11.49 -11.21 -5.64
CA GLY A 55 12.83 -11.24 -6.23
C GLY A 55 12.89 -11.04 -7.75
N PHE A 56 11.81 -10.62 -8.38
CA PHE A 56 11.82 -10.22 -9.79
C PHE A 56 12.59 -8.92 -9.95
N GLU A 57 13.89 -9.02 -10.25
CA GLU A 57 14.69 -7.88 -10.66
C GLU A 57 14.50 -7.63 -12.17
N PHE A 58 13.77 -6.57 -12.52
CA PHE A 58 13.91 -5.99 -13.86
C PHE A 58 15.31 -5.35 -13.93
N GLY A 59 16.25 -6.09 -14.51
CA GLY A 59 17.67 -5.80 -14.53
C GLY A 59 18.01 -4.31 -14.62
N ASN A 60 19.00 -3.91 -13.83
CA ASN A 60 19.59 -2.57 -13.77
C ASN A 60 18.79 -1.47 -13.06
N ASN A 61 19.47 -0.37 -12.76
CA ASN A 61 18.95 0.85 -12.15
C ASN A 61 17.69 1.41 -12.85
N ILE A 62 17.50 1.16 -14.14
CA ILE A 62 16.34 1.61 -14.92
C ILE A 62 15.03 1.02 -14.39
N GLY A 63 14.99 -0.28 -14.10
CA GLY A 63 13.81 -0.93 -13.54
C GLY A 63 13.45 -0.38 -12.15
N LYS A 64 14.46 -0.07 -11.35
CA LYS A 64 14.28 0.50 -10.02
C LYS A 64 13.78 1.96 -10.07
N TYR A 65 14.27 2.78 -11.00
CA TYR A 65 13.72 4.11 -11.25
C TYR A 65 12.26 4.03 -11.72
N PHE A 66 11.96 3.14 -12.66
CA PHE A 66 10.59 2.95 -13.12
C PHE A 66 9.64 2.58 -11.97
N LEU A 67 10.03 1.64 -11.11
CA LEU A 67 9.25 1.24 -9.94
C LEU A 67 9.05 2.41 -8.96
N SER A 68 10.09 3.19 -8.71
CA SER A 68 10.03 4.36 -7.82
C SER A 68 9.09 5.44 -8.37
N ILE A 69 9.16 5.73 -9.68
CA ILE A 69 8.28 6.68 -10.35
C ILE A 69 6.83 6.19 -10.33
N PHE A 70 6.61 4.90 -10.60
CA PHE A 70 5.27 4.28 -10.51
C PHE A 70 4.69 4.41 -9.09
N ARG A 71 5.49 4.17 -8.05
CA ARG A 71 5.09 4.37 -6.65
C ARG A 71 4.72 5.82 -6.35
N ILE A 72 5.51 6.79 -6.83
CA ILE A 72 5.19 8.22 -6.68
C ILE A 72 3.84 8.52 -7.32
N ALA A 73 3.61 8.09 -8.54
CA ALA A 73 2.34 8.31 -9.24
C ALA A 73 1.16 7.68 -8.49
N ALA A 74 1.31 6.44 -8.00
CA ALA A 74 0.30 5.74 -7.20
C ALA A 74 0.00 6.47 -5.88
N ILE A 75 1.02 6.95 -5.16
CA ILE A 75 0.89 7.73 -3.93
C ILE A 75 0.15 9.04 -4.19
N CYS A 76 0.51 9.76 -5.25
CA CYS A 76 -0.16 11.01 -5.65
C CYS A 76 -1.65 10.74 -5.98
N ALA A 77 -1.94 9.71 -6.75
CA ALA A 77 -3.30 9.33 -7.12
C ALA A 77 -4.12 8.94 -5.88
N LEU A 78 -3.56 8.10 -5.00
CA LEU A 78 -4.22 7.66 -3.77
C LEU A 78 -4.41 8.82 -2.78
N GLY A 79 -3.41 9.69 -2.62
CA GLY A 79 -3.50 10.89 -1.80
C GLY A 79 -4.57 11.85 -2.30
N TRP A 80 -4.61 12.11 -3.61
CA TRP A 80 -5.67 12.90 -4.24
C TRP A 80 -7.05 12.27 -4.00
N TYR A 81 -7.18 10.96 -4.20
CA TYR A 81 -8.43 10.24 -3.96
C TYR A 81 -8.87 10.35 -2.50
N LEU A 82 -7.97 10.17 -1.54
CA LEU A 82 -8.26 10.31 -0.11
C LEU A 82 -8.76 11.73 0.23
N THR A 83 -8.22 12.79 -0.41
CA THR A 83 -8.74 14.16 -0.24
C THR A 83 -10.18 14.33 -0.71
N LYS A 84 -10.58 13.59 -1.74
CA LYS A 84 -11.99 13.56 -2.21
C LYS A 84 -12.88 12.79 -1.23
N LEU A 85 -12.35 11.68 -0.66
CA LEU A 85 -13.09 10.89 0.32
C LEU A 85 -13.36 11.67 1.62
N TRP A 86 -12.43 12.52 2.08
CA TRP A 86 -12.64 13.36 3.27
C TRP A 86 -13.82 14.35 3.14
N LYS A 87 -14.21 14.70 1.92
CA LYS A 87 -15.35 15.60 1.64
C LYS A 87 -16.69 14.87 1.64
N LYS A 88 -16.68 13.53 1.64
CA LYS A 88 -17.88 12.69 1.62
C LYS A 88 -18.20 12.20 3.03
N GLN A 89 -19.48 11.95 3.30
CA GLN A 89 -19.93 11.31 4.53
C GLN A 89 -19.74 9.80 4.42
N LEU A 90 -18.51 9.35 4.60
CA LEU A 90 -18.13 7.94 4.52
C LEU A 90 -17.91 7.35 5.90
N PRO A 91 -18.07 6.02 6.05
CA PRO A 91 -17.66 5.31 7.26
C PRO A 91 -16.18 5.58 7.54
N PHE A 92 -15.86 5.99 8.78
CA PHE A 92 -14.48 6.30 9.16
C PHE A 92 -13.52 5.13 8.92
N GLY A 93 -13.99 3.88 9.11
CA GLY A 93 -13.18 2.69 8.84
C GLY A 93 -12.69 2.59 7.39
N LEU A 94 -13.47 3.02 6.40
CA LEU A 94 -13.03 3.07 5.00
C LEU A 94 -11.89 4.10 4.82
N LEU A 95 -11.97 5.26 5.48
CA LEU A 95 -10.89 6.25 5.47
C LEU A 95 -9.63 5.73 6.16
N VAL A 96 -9.77 4.93 7.23
CA VAL A 96 -8.65 4.23 7.88
C VAL A 96 -7.97 3.29 6.89
N CYS A 97 -8.70 2.48 6.15
CA CYS A 97 -8.12 1.56 5.16
C CYS A 97 -7.27 2.30 4.11
N PHE A 98 -7.81 3.37 3.52
CA PHE A 98 -7.05 4.19 2.55
C PHE A 98 -5.85 4.90 3.18
N SER A 99 -5.97 5.32 4.44
CA SER A 99 -4.86 5.95 5.18
C SER A 99 -3.74 4.94 5.45
N LEU A 100 -4.07 3.69 5.79
CA LEU A 100 -3.11 2.60 5.98
C LEU A 100 -2.33 2.32 4.69
N ILE A 101 -3.05 2.19 3.56
CA ILE A 101 -2.41 1.93 2.25
C ILE A 101 -1.50 3.09 1.86
N LEU A 102 -1.97 4.33 2.03
CA LEU A 102 -1.17 5.52 1.70
C LEU A 102 0.08 5.62 2.58
N ALA A 103 -0.05 5.41 3.89
CA ALA A 103 1.07 5.45 4.82
C ALA A 103 2.14 4.41 4.47
N GLY A 104 1.74 3.16 4.22
CA GLY A 104 2.68 2.11 3.85
C GLY A 104 3.37 2.39 2.50
N ALA A 105 2.62 2.86 1.50
CA ALA A 105 3.21 3.23 0.22
C ALA A 105 4.25 4.36 0.37
N ILE A 106 3.97 5.39 1.17
CA ILE A 106 4.91 6.48 1.47
C ILE A 106 6.12 5.95 2.25
N GLY A 107 5.94 5.07 3.25
CA GLY A 107 7.03 4.49 4.04
C GLY A 107 8.06 3.80 3.15
N ASN A 108 7.63 2.90 2.28
CA ASN A 108 8.53 2.21 1.34
C ASN A 108 9.12 3.13 0.26
N LEU A 109 8.43 4.22 -0.10
CA LEU A 109 9.00 5.24 -0.98
C LEU A 109 10.11 6.03 -0.30
N ILE A 110 9.98 6.36 0.99
CA ILE A 110 11.03 7.06 1.77
C ILE A 110 12.33 6.26 1.74
N ASP A 111 12.27 4.94 1.97
CA ASP A 111 13.45 4.08 1.90
C ASP A 111 14.08 4.13 0.50
N SER A 112 13.27 3.93 -0.54
CA SER A 112 13.74 3.95 -1.92
C SER A 112 14.34 5.30 -2.33
N ALA A 113 13.77 6.41 -1.84
CA ALA A 113 14.21 7.74 -2.17
C ALA A 113 15.51 8.14 -1.43
N PHE A 114 15.61 7.82 -0.15
CA PHE A 114 16.62 8.46 0.71
C PHE A 114 17.66 7.50 1.30
N TYR A 115 17.34 6.21 1.51
CA TYR A 115 18.26 5.31 2.21
C TYR A 115 19.57 5.09 1.45
N GLY A 116 19.54 5.14 0.12
CA GLY A 116 20.74 5.11 -0.69
C GLY A 116 21.70 6.28 -0.42
N LEU A 117 21.15 7.45 -0.09
CA LEU A 117 21.90 8.67 0.18
C LEU A 117 22.43 8.78 1.60
N ILE A 118 21.63 8.33 2.58
CA ILE A 118 21.89 8.61 4.00
C ILE A 118 22.57 7.47 4.77
N PHE A 119 22.62 6.26 4.19
CA PHE A 119 23.30 5.10 4.78
C PHE A 119 24.43 4.60 3.89
N ASN A 120 25.45 3.98 4.49
CA ASN A 120 26.41 3.15 3.75
C ASN A 120 25.86 1.71 3.58
N GLU A 121 26.62 0.86 2.86
CA GLU A 121 26.27 -0.56 2.67
C GLU A 121 26.19 -1.33 3.98
N SER A 122 25.19 -2.23 4.07
CA SER A 122 24.98 -3.13 5.23
C SER A 122 25.68 -4.49 5.06
N HIS A 123 26.36 -4.73 3.91
CA HIS A 123 27.00 -6.02 3.65
C HIS A 123 28.23 -6.23 4.54
N ASN A 124 28.25 -7.29 5.34
CA ASN A 124 29.30 -7.65 6.30
C ASN A 124 29.62 -6.58 7.36
N LYS A 125 28.74 -5.63 7.59
CA LYS A 125 28.87 -4.59 8.61
C LYS A 125 27.53 -3.98 8.94
N VAL A 126 27.42 -3.40 10.14
CA VAL A 126 26.28 -2.56 10.50
C VAL A 126 26.39 -1.22 9.79
N ALA A 127 25.29 -0.75 9.17
CA ALA A 127 25.29 0.51 8.47
C ALA A 127 25.36 1.70 9.42
N SER A 128 26.02 2.77 8.97
CA SER A 128 26.08 4.06 9.64
C SER A 128 25.16 5.05 8.97
N LEU A 129 24.51 5.88 9.77
CA LEU A 129 23.72 7.02 9.31
C LEU A 129 24.66 8.19 9.00
N PHE A 130 24.48 8.84 7.84
CA PHE A 130 25.30 9.94 7.35
C PHE A 130 26.82 9.66 7.35
N PRO A 131 27.26 8.59 6.67
CA PRO A 131 28.66 8.21 6.67
C PRO A 131 29.53 9.27 5.94
N ALA A 132 30.75 9.50 6.43
CA ALA A 132 31.67 10.49 5.85
C ALA A 132 32.02 10.23 4.36
N GLY A 133 31.96 8.98 3.93
CA GLY A 133 32.18 8.56 2.53
C GLY A 133 30.96 8.69 1.61
N GLY A 134 29.85 9.23 2.09
CA GLY A 134 28.57 9.29 1.36
C GLY A 134 27.74 8.00 1.45
N GLY A 135 26.55 8.06 0.85
CA GLY A 135 25.62 6.94 0.83
C GLY A 135 26.01 5.83 -0.14
N TYR A 136 25.33 4.67 -0.04
CA TYR A 136 25.63 3.52 -0.89
C TYR A 136 25.03 3.61 -2.30
N ASN A 137 24.08 4.54 -2.53
CA ASN A 137 23.44 4.70 -3.83
C ASN A 137 22.87 6.11 -4.02
N SER A 138 22.27 6.36 -5.19
CA SER A 138 21.68 7.64 -5.57
C SER A 138 20.21 7.75 -5.15
N PHE A 139 19.63 8.96 -5.30
CA PHE A 139 18.23 9.24 -5.08
C PHE A 139 17.31 8.27 -5.86
N LEU A 140 16.27 7.75 -5.23
CA LEU A 140 15.32 6.74 -5.73
C LEU A 140 15.91 5.33 -5.94
N LEU A 141 17.19 5.12 -5.63
CA LEU A 141 17.84 3.81 -5.73
C LEU A 141 18.14 3.18 -4.35
N GLY A 142 17.56 3.70 -3.28
CA GLY A 142 17.61 3.10 -1.93
C GLY A 142 16.94 1.73 -1.90
N LYS A 143 17.36 0.86 -0.99
CA LYS A 143 16.74 -0.43 -0.74
C LYS A 143 15.74 -0.30 0.39
N VAL A 144 14.60 -0.99 0.29
CA VAL A 144 13.60 -1.08 1.36
C VAL A 144 14.13 -2.00 2.45
N VAL A 145 13.96 -1.61 3.70
CA VAL A 145 14.35 -2.42 4.87
C VAL A 145 13.19 -3.28 5.32
N ASP A 146 13.37 -4.60 5.27
CA ASP A 146 12.41 -5.60 5.75
C ASP A 146 12.98 -6.29 6.99
N MET A 147 12.10 -6.71 7.93
CA MET A 147 12.54 -7.24 9.21
C MET A 147 11.65 -8.30 9.86
N PHE A 148 10.36 -8.34 9.57
CA PHE A 148 9.44 -9.27 10.21
C PHE A 148 9.36 -10.56 9.43
N TYR A 149 9.77 -11.65 10.07
CA TYR A 149 9.72 -12.98 9.52
C TYR A 149 8.89 -13.89 10.40
N PHE A 150 7.88 -14.53 9.81
CA PHE A 150 6.99 -15.47 10.48
C PHE A 150 7.00 -16.81 9.75
N PRO A 151 7.93 -17.73 10.08
CA PRO A 151 7.91 -19.09 9.54
C PRO A 151 6.73 -19.85 10.16
N LEU A 152 5.55 -19.78 9.52
CA LEU A 152 4.32 -20.35 10.08
C LEU A 152 4.37 -21.88 10.12
N ILE A 153 4.95 -22.52 9.11
CA ILE A 153 5.19 -23.95 9.07
C ILE A 153 6.60 -24.16 8.54
N ASP A 154 7.46 -24.68 9.40
CA ASP A 154 8.80 -25.16 9.04
C ASP A 154 8.80 -26.68 9.21
N SER A 155 8.80 -27.40 8.12
CA SER A 155 8.66 -28.85 8.08
C SER A 155 9.37 -29.43 6.86
N HIS A 156 9.34 -30.75 6.73
CA HIS A 156 9.83 -31.45 5.55
C HIS A 156 8.67 -32.20 4.89
N PHE A 157 8.68 -32.25 3.55
CA PHE A 157 7.74 -33.13 2.86
C PHE A 157 7.97 -34.57 3.29
N PRO A 158 6.92 -35.36 3.56
CA PRO A 158 7.06 -36.77 3.84
C PRO A 158 7.86 -37.44 2.74
N THR A 159 8.72 -38.41 3.09
CA THR A 159 9.62 -39.07 2.13
C THR A 159 8.90 -39.83 1.01
N TRP A 160 7.61 -40.15 1.23
CA TRP A 160 6.77 -40.80 0.23
C TRP A 160 6.15 -39.81 -0.77
N PHE A 161 6.29 -38.48 -0.56
CA PHE A 161 5.66 -37.48 -1.45
C PHE A 161 6.42 -37.44 -2.80
N PRO A 162 5.71 -37.58 -3.94
CA PRO A 162 6.34 -37.60 -5.25
C PRO A 162 7.01 -36.24 -5.54
N ILE A 163 8.23 -36.27 -6.10
CA ILE A 163 9.06 -35.14 -6.54
C ILE A 163 9.74 -34.36 -5.40
N TRP A 164 9.03 -34.06 -4.28
CA TRP A 164 9.56 -33.24 -3.17
C TRP A 164 9.80 -34.01 -1.87
N GLY A 165 9.67 -35.33 -1.87
CA GLY A 165 9.88 -36.17 -0.67
C GLY A 165 11.20 -35.89 0.03
N GLY A 166 11.16 -35.56 1.33
CA GLY A 166 12.31 -35.24 2.16
C GLY A 166 12.89 -33.83 1.98
N GLN A 167 12.34 -33.00 1.05
CA GLN A 167 12.77 -31.61 0.91
C GLN A 167 12.14 -30.73 1.99
N GLU A 168 12.87 -29.68 2.37
CA GLU A 168 12.41 -28.66 3.30
C GLU A 168 11.19 -27.92 2.75
N PHE A 169 10.16 -27.81 3.57
CA PHE A 169 8.93 -27.07 3.28
C PHE A 169 8.74 -25.97 4.31
N ILE A 170 8.95 -24.72 3.90
CA ILE A 170 8.66 -23.56 4.71
C ILE A 170 7.46 -22.86 4.11
N PHE A 171 6.34 -22.84 4.85
CA PHE A 171 5.17 -22.06 4.49
C PHE A 171 5.31 -20.64 5.03
N PHE A 172 5.13 -19.64 4.17
CA PHE A 172 5.28 -18.22 4.44
C PHE A 172 6.74 -17.80 4.69
N ARG A 173 7.50 -17.68 3.61
CA ARG A 173 8.89 -17.19 3.62
C ARG A 173 9.06 -15.67 3.56
N PRO A 174 8.05 -14.82 3.15
CA PRO A 174 8.29 -13.41 2.99
C PRO A 174 8.73 -12.75 4.29
N VAL A 175 9.80 -11.95 4.20
CA VAL A 175 10.17 -10.97 5.21
C VAL A 175 9.53 -9.65 4.80
N PHE A 176 8.93 -8.93 5.72
CA PHE A 176 8.19 -7.71 5.46
C PHE A 176 8.36 -6.69 6.60
N ASN A 177 7.82 -5.49 6.42
CA ASN A 177 7.93 -4.37 7.35
C ASN A 177 6.56 -3.81 7.78
N VAL A 178 6.55 -2.74 8.59
CA VAL A 178 5.31 -2.09 9.04
C VAL A 178 4.53 -1.48 7.86
N ALA A 179 5.22 -0.91 6.88
CA ALA A 179 4.60 -0.32 5.70
C ALA A 179 3.84 -1.39 4.89
N ASP A 180 4.43 -2.57 4.65
CA ASP A 180 3.81 -3.69 3.94
C ASP A 180 2.60 -4.25 4.71
N SER A 181 2.74 -4.36 6.04
CA SER A 181 1.63 -4.75 6.92
C SER A 181 0.46 -3.79 6.80
N SER A 182 0.74 -2.48 6.81
CA SER A 182 -0.28 -1.44 6.68
C SER A 182 -1.00 -1.51 5.34
N ILE A 183 -0.27 -1.68 4.23
CA ILE A 183 -0.87 -1.86 2.90
C ILE A 183 -1.78 -3.09 2.89
N SER A 184 -1.26 -4.22 3.35
CA SER A 184 -1.98 -5.51 3.34
C SER A 184 -3.25 -5.46 4.19
N ILE A 185 -3.17 -4.93 5.41
CA ILE A 185 -4.33 -4.76 6.30
C ILE A 185 -5.36 -3.83 5.65
N GLY A 186 -4.93 -2.70 5.09
CA GLY A 186 -5.82 -1.75 4.42
C GLY A 186 -6.56 -2.37 3.25
N ILE A 187 -5.87 -3.11 2.39
CA ILE A 187 -6.46 -3.79 1.22
C ILE A 187 -7.43 -4.88 1.67
N VAL A 188 -7.00 -5.78 2.56
CA VAL A 188 -7.84 -6.88 3.04
C VAL A 188 -9.10 -6.36 3.73
N ALA A 189 -8.97 -5.31 4.56
CA ALA A 189 -10.11 -4.70 5.24
C ALA A 189 -11.10 -4.07 4.25
N ILE A 190 -10.64 -3.45 3.15
CA ILE A 190 -11.52 -2.97 2.08
C ILE A 190 -12.31 -4.13 1.48
N PHE A 191 -11.65 -5.23 1.12
CA PHE A 191 -12.30 -6.38 0.49
C PHE A 191 -13.31 -7.06 1.41
N ILE A 192 -13.01 -7.19 2.71
CA ILE A 192 -13.90 -7.87 3.66
C ILE A 192 -15.07 -6.99 4.07
N PHE A 193 -14.83 -5.71 4.40
CA PHE A 193 -15.82 -4.87 5.07
C PHE A 193 -16.45 -3.80 4.18
N TYR A 194 -15.83 -3.46 3.04
CA TYR A 194 -16.24 -2.31 2.23
C TYR A 194 -16.47 -2.64 0.75
N ARG A 195 -16.52 -3.92 0.36
CA ARG A 195 -16.77 -4.35 -1.02
C ARG A 195 -18.08 -3.79 -1.57
N GLN A 196 -19.14 -3.85 -0.76
CA GLN A 196 -20.49 -3.38 -1.15
C GLN A 196 -20.50 -1.89 -1.51
N TYR A 197 -19.69 -1.07 -0.83
CA TYR A 197 -19.59 0.36 -1.15
C TYR A 197 -19.18 0.63 -2.61
N PHE A 198 -18.41 -0.25 -3.20
CA PHE A 198 -18.00 -0.13 -4.60
C PHE A 198 -19.01 -0.73 -5.57
N GLU A 199 -19.80 -1.70 -5.13
CA GLU A 199 -20.87 -2.33 -5.92
C GLU A 199 -22.05 -1.36 -6.09
N GLU A 200 -22.56 -0.75 -5.01
CA GLU A 200 -23.63 0.26 -5.05
C GLU A 200 -23.30 1.45 -5.96
N LYS A 201 -22.07 1.94 -5.88
CA LYS A 201 -21.62 3.04 -6.72
C LYS A 201 -21.51 2.69 -8.20
N LYS A 202 -21.32 1.42 -8.53
CA LYS A 202 -21.33 0.93 -9.90
C LYS A 202 -22.75 0.88 -10.45
N GLU A 203 -23.73 0.49 -9.64
CA GLU A 203 -25.14 0.46 -10.03
C GLU A 203 -25.68 1.88 -10.25
N GLU A 204 -25.37 2.84 -9.35
CA GLU A 204 -25.72 4.27 -9.55
C GLU A 204 -25.13 4.86 -10.84
N ALA A 205 -23.90 4.45 -11.22
CA ALA A 205 -23.22 4.94 -12.43
C ALA A 205 -23.78 4.32 -13.73
N ILE A 206 -24.48 3.18 -13.65
CA ILE A 206 -25.03 2.44 -14.78
C ILE A 206 -26.54 2.69 -14.92
N ALA A 207 -27.22 3.18 -13.86
CA ALA A 207 -28.63 3.51 -13.91
C ALA A 207 -28.92 4.48 -15.06
N PRO A 208 -29.89 4.20 -15.96
CA PRO A 208 -30.25 5.11 -17.03
C PRO A 208 -30.67 6.44 -16.42
N VAL A 209 -30.19 7.54 -16.99
CA VAL A 209 -30.74 8.87 -16.70
C VAL A 209 -32.21 8.81 -17.07
N GLU A 210 -33.12 8.78 -16.09
CA GLU A 210 -34.53 9.00 -16.34
C GLU A 210 -34.65 10.36 -17.04
N VAL A 211 -34.85 10.31 -18.34
CA VAL A 211 -35.24 11.48 -19.12
C VAL A 211 -36.65 11.85 -18.61
N THR A 212 -36.70 12.82 -17.75
CA THR A 212 -37.95 13.46 -17.38
C THR A 212 -38.52 14.04 -18.67
N THR A 213 -39.40 13.31 -19.32
CA THR A 213 -40.29 13.81 -20.36
C THR A 213 -41.19 14.82 -19.68
N THR A 214 -40.74 16.08 -19.69
CA THR A 214 -41.59 17.23 -19.39
C THR A 214 -42.67 17.26 -20.46
N GLN A 215 -43.84 16.95 -20.01
CA GLN A 215 -45.16 17.22 -20.58
C GLN A 215 -45.14 18.02 -21.89
N GLU A 216 -45.33 17.32 -23.01
CA GLU A 216 -45.85 17.91 -24.26
C GLU A 216 -47.39 18.13 -24.18
N ASP A 217 -48.03 17.80 -23.06
CA ASP A 217 -49.49 17.86 -22.93
C ASP A 217 -50.03 19.33 -22.69
N ASP A 218 -49.16 20.27 -22.28
CA ASP A 218 -49.61 21.65 -22.02
C ASP A 218 -49.66 22.53 -23.28
N VAL A 219 -49.06 22.11 -24.38
CA VAL A 219 -49.07 22.90 -25.64
C VAL A 219 -50.32 22.61 -26.49
N ALA A 220 -50.93 21.44 -26.38
CA ALA A 220 -52.12 21.05 -27.12
C ALA A 220 -53.41 21.71 -26.58
N THR A 221 -53.44 22.05 -25.27
CA THR A 221 -54.63 22.67 -24.61
C THR A 221 -54.75 24.17 -24.95
N ILE A 222 -53.63 24.87 -25.10
CA ILE A 222 -53.64 26.33 -25.42
C ILE A 222 -54.04 26.56 -26.87
N ALA A 223 -53.69 25.67 -27.80
CA ALA A 223 -54.04 25.80 -29.22
C ALA A 223 -55.51 25.55 -29.53
N THR A 224 -56.24 24.82 -28.67
CA THR A 224 -57.70 24.60 -28.82
C THR A 224 -58.56 25.71 -28.23
N GLU A 225 -58.10 26.41 -27.21
CA GLU A 225 -58.83 27.55 -26.63
C GLU A 225 -58.77 28.82 -27.52
N GLU A 226 -57.70 29.02 -28.30
CA GLU A 226 -57.60 30.18 -29.20
C GLU A 226 -58.49 30.05 -30.45
N LEU A 227 -58.89 28.83 -30.87
CA LEU A 227 -59.73 28.58 -32.01
C LEU A 227 -61.25 28.69 -31.71
N GLU A 228 -61.66 28.63 -30.47
CA GLU A 228 -63.07 28.82 -30.08
C GLU A 228 -63.48 30.27 -29.82
N GLN A 229 -62.53 31.24 -29.78
CA GLN A 229 -62.81 32.63 -29.59
C GLN A 229 -62.98 33.49 -30.88
N GLU A 230 -62.83 32.91 -32.08
CA GLU A 230 -62.94 33.58 -33.36
C GLU A 230 -64.21 33.18 -34.17
N HIS A 231 -65.26 32.63 -33.53
CA HIS A 231 -66.55 32.46 -34.18
C HIS A 231 -67.73 33.14 -33.45
#